data_8738fc70cdeac2308e7f2e7eddf658a4
#
_entry.id   8738fc70cdeac2308e7f2e7eddf658a4
#
_cell.length_a   1.000
_cell.length_b   1.000
_cell.length_c   1.000
_cell.angle_alpha   90.00
_cell.angle_beta   90.00
_cell.angle_gamma   90.00
#
_symmetry.space_group_name_H-M   'P 1'
#
loop_
_entity.id
_entity.type
_entity.pdbx_description
1 polymer ?
#
loop_
_entity_poly.entity_id
_entity_poly.type
_entity_poly.pdbx_seq_one_letter_code
_entity_poly.pdbx_strand_id
1 'polypeptide(L)'
;MSLIQIISMIVFLFSVFLIFWAMLGYDISLRIINKIRGKAKTEHTEYKYSVTVMIVAHNEEDVIYDKLVNVIDNNYPKDKIKYLVASDNSTDQTNAIVENFIKNHEDLDIKLYTSKNHRGKTNAQNEAQKSVDSEILVMTDANAMFKNDTVSELVSSFANDDIKYVCGALRYINTENMTADSESSYWDRELVSRSIESRIKTITAGNGAIYACRNSDYVTFPPIECHDSSMPYYYGMHGQRAIFNENAIAYEKAGENTEDEYKRKVRMNRVILLHIKNGMKAFNVFKHGWFSYFYFGHRTSRYLLWINHLLAFISNVILAVYSDLIFWKIILGAQILFYILGILGRKSKSKLLHMIYYYCITILAQWHGIFNCITGKAKPTWEKAESTR
;
A
#
# COMPACT_ATOMS: atom_id res chain seq x y z
N MET A 1 12.36 -20.46 38.55
CA MET A 1 12.75 -20.06 37.17
C MET A 1 14.06 -19.31 37.25
N SER A 2 15.01 -19.64 36.37
CA SER A 2 16.23 -18.86 36.22
C SER A 2 15.96 -17.51 35.55
N LEU A 3 16.90 -16.55 35.67
CA LEU A 3 16.75 -15.23 35.02
C LEU A 3 16.56 -15.37 33.49
N ILE A 4 17.26 -16.29 32.86
CA ILE A 4 17.14 -16.55 31.42
C ILE A 4 15.73 -17.04 31.04
N GLN A 5 15.12 -17.90 31.86
CA GLN A 5 13.75 -18.38 31.67
C GLN A 5 12.74 -17.23 31.78
N ILE A 6 12.92 -16.35 32.78
CA ILE A 6 12.03 -15.17 32.96
C ILE A 6 12.13 -14.22 31.77
N ILE A 7 13.35 -13.87 31.35
CA ILE A 7 13.58 -13.01 30.18
C ILE A 7 12.97 -13.63 28.93
N SER A 8 13.23 -14.92 28.68
CA SER A 8 12.69 -15.62 27.50
C SER A 8 11.17 -15.67 27.52
N MET A 9 10.54 -15.86 28.68
CA MET A 9 9.09 -15.83 28.80
C MET A 9 8.52 -14.45 28.47
N ILE A 10 9.13 -13.38 28.97
CA ILE A 10 8.70 -12.01 28.70
C ILE A 10 8.83 -11.72 27.19
N VAL A 11 9.97 -12.07 26.58
CA VAL A 11 10.21 -11.86 25.14
C VAL A 11 9.20 -12.65 24.30
N PHE A 12 8.94 -13.92 24.67
CA PHE A 12 7.96 -14.76 24.00
C PHE A 12 6.56 -14.14 24.03
N LEU A 13 6.06 -13.83 25.23
CA LEU A 13 4.72 -13.29 25.41
C LEU A 13 4.56 -11.93 24.72
N PHE A 14 5.57 -11.07 24.79
CA PHE A 14 5.55 -9.77 24.12
C PHE A 14 5.55 -9.91 22.60
N SER A 15 6.37 -10.82 22.05
CA SER A 15 6.40 -11.07 20.61
C SER A 15 5.08 -11.66 20.09
N VAL A 16 4.50 -12.62 20.81
CA VAL A 16 3.19 -13.19 20.49
C VAL A 16 2.09 -12.12 20.56
N PHE A 17 2.12 -11.27 21.59
CA PHE A 17 1.19 -10.14 21.69
C PHE A 17 1.32 -9.19 20.49
N LEU A 18 2.54 -8.83 20.05
CA LEU A 18 2.73 -7.95 18.89
C LEU A 18 2.30 -8.61 17.56
N ILE A 19 2.50 -9.93 17.41
CA ILE A 19 1.97 -10.68 16.27
C ILE A 19 0.44 -10.65 16.27
N PHE A 20 -0.19 -10.96 17.41
CA PHE A 20 -1.65 -10.86 17.56
C PHE A 20 -2.16 -9.43 17.27
N TRP A 21 -1.49 -8.42 17.82
CA TRP A 21 -1.84 -7.02 17.60
C TRP A 21 -1.78 -6.65 16.13
N ALA A 22 -0.71 -7.01 15.42
CA ALA A 22 -0.53 -6.71 14.00
C ALA A 22 -1.57 -7.40 13.09
N MET A 23 -2.02 -8.60 13.48
CA MET A 23 -2.90 -9.43 12.64
C MET A 23 -4.38 -9.25 12.94
N LEU A 24 -4.74 -8.99 14.19
CA LEU A 24 -6.14 -8.96 14.63
C LEU A 24 -6.42 -7.84 15.63
N GLY A 25 -5.54 -7.63 16.62
CA GLY A 25 -5.77 -6.73 17.75
C GLY A 25 -6.04 -5.30 17.33
N TYR A 26 -5.26 -4.80 16.38
CA TYR A 26 -5.45 -3.45 15.85
C TYR A 26 -6.81 -3.29 15.16
N ASP A 27 -7.18 -4.18 14.26
CA ASP A 27 -8.46 -4.11 13.54
C ASP A 27 -9.66 -4.21 14.50
N ILE A 28 -9.58 -5.09 15.51
CA ILE A 28 -10.59 -5.20 16.56
C ILE A 28 -10.70 -3.89 17.34
N SER A 29 -9.57 -3.33 17.76
CA SER A 29 -9.54 -2.08 18.53
C SER A 29 -10.08 -0.89 17.73
N LEU A 30 -9.76 -0.80 16.42
CA LEU A 30 -10.33 0.22 15.53
C LEU A 30 -11.85 0.13 15.43
N ARG A 31 -12.40 -1.09 15.30
CA ARG A 31 -13.86 -1.30 15.23
C ARG A 31 -14.55 -0.90 16.54
N ILE A 32 -13.93 -1.19 17.69
CA ILE A 32 -14.42 -0.76 19.00
C ILE A 32 -14.42 0.77 19.09
N ILE A 33 -13.30 1.43 18.74
CA ILE A 33 -13.17 2.89 18.75
C ILE A 33 -14.23 3.52 17.83
N ASN A 34 -14.39 2.98 16.61
CA ASN A 34 -15.38 3.46 15.66
C ASN A 34 -16.81 3.36 16.19
N LYS A 35 -17.14 2.26 16.92
CA LYS A 35 -18.46 2.07 17.53
C LYS A 35 -18.72 3.12 18.63
N ILE A 36 -17.69 3.43 19.43
CA ILE A 36 -17.81 4.41 20.54
C ILE A 36 -17.92 5.83 20.02
N ARG A 37 -17.15 6.22 19.00
CA ARG A 37 -17.13 7.60 18.46
C ARG A 37 -18.28 7.92 17.52
N GLY A 38 -18.96 6.90 17.00
CA GLY A 38 -19.99 7.08 15.99
C GLY A 38 -19.43 7.40 14.60
N LYS A 39 -20.31 7.57 13.63
CA LYS A 39 -19.94 7.93 12.25
C LYS A 39 -19.71 9.43 12.14
N ALA A 40 -18.48 9.86 11.88
CA ALA A 40 -18.22 11.22 11.43
C ALA A 40 -18.88 11.43 10.05
N LYS A 41 -19.44 12.62 9.82
CA LYS A 41 -19.93 13.00 8.48
C LYS A 41 -18.75 13.10 7.53
N THR A 42 -18.87 12.48 6.36
CA THR A 42 -17.94 12.72 5.25
C THR A 42 -18.26 14.11 4.70
N GLU A 43 -17.27 15.00 4.72
CA GLU A 43 -17.42 16.33 4.16
C GLU A 43 -17.07 16.26 2.68
N HIS A 44 -17.93 16.79 1.82
CA HIS A 44 -17.73 16.90 0.38
C HIS A 44 -17.84 18.36 -0.07
N THR A 45 -17.07 18.72 -1.07
CA THR A 45 -17.20 20.02 -1.73
C THR A 45 -17.83 19.87 -3.11
N GLU A 46 -18.68 20.81 -3.48
CA GLU A 46 -19.22 20.95 -4.86
C GLU A 46 -18.26 21.74 -5.76
N TYR A 47 -17.24 22.35 -5.20
CA TYR A 47 -16.26 23.10 -5.96
C TYR A 47 -15.51 22.19 -6.94
N LYS A 48 -15.46 22.61 -8.20
CA LYS A 48 -14.78 21.88 -9.26
C LYS A 48 -13.39 22.49 -9.49
N TYR A 49 -12.40 21.91 -8.80
CA TYR A 49 -10.99 22.27 -8.97
C TYR A 49 -10.52 21.99 -10.40
N SER A 50 -9.48 22.70 -10.85
CA SER A 50 -8.72 22.26 -12.01
C SER A 50 -7.93 20.99 -11.69
N VAL A 51 -7.93 20.01 -12.60
CA VAL A 51 -7.41 18.66 -12.35
C VAL A 51 -6.44 18.25 -13.45
N THR A 52 -5.32 17.64 -13.09
CA THR A 52 -4.53 16.82 -14.02
C THR A 52 -4.58 15.36 -13.57
N VAL A 53 -5.00 14.47 -14.47
CA VAL A 53 -4.90 13.02 -14.27
C VAL A 53 -3.56 12.55 -14.82
N MET A 54 -2.64 12.13 -13.94
CA MET A 54 -1.33 11.63 -14.31
C MET A 54 -1.34 10.08 -14.31
N ILE A 55 -1.11 9.50 -15.48
CA ILE A 55 -0.93 8.07 -15.69
C ILE A 55 0.55 7.78 -15.70
N VAL A 56 1.04 6.90 -14.84
CA VAL A 56 2.45 6.49 -14.84
C VAL A 56 2.62 5.17 -15.57
N ALA A 57 3.56 5.15 -16.53
CA ALA A 57 3.78 3.99 -17.38
C ALA A 57 5.26 3.65 -17.51
N HIS A 58 5.58 2.36 -17.60
CA HIS A 58 6.86 1.81 -18.04
C HIS A 58 6.63 0.46 -18.70
N ASN A 59 6.79 0.42 -20.02
CA ASN A 59 6.55 -0.76 -20.85
C ASN A 59 5.13 -1.32 -20.66
N GLU A 60 4.12 -0.50 -20.93
CA GLU A 60 2.69 -0.80 -20.73
C GLU A 60 1.91 -0.79 -22.06
N GLU A 61 2.56 -1.21 -23.18
CA GLU A 61 1.95 -1.22 -24.52
C GLU A 61 0.64 -1.99 -24.59
N ASP A 62 0.50 -3.05 -23.77
CA ASP A 62 -0.69 -3.92 -23.74
C ASP A 62 -1.94 -3.23 -23.15
N VAL A 63 -1.78 -2.23 -22.28
CA VAL A 63 -2.88 -1.65 -21.49
C VAL A 63 -3.02 -0.13 -21.62
N ILE A 64 -2.00 0.59 -22.11
CA ILE A 64 -1.98 2.05 -22.08
C ILE A 64 -3.08 2.67 -22.96
N TYR A 65 -3.44 2.05 -24.08
CA TYR A 65 -4.52 2.54 -24.94
C TYR A 65 -5.87 2.50 -24.22
N ASP A 66 -6.21 1.35 -23.62
CA ASP A 66 -7.46 1.16 -22.88
C ASP A 66 -7.52 2.09 -21.66
N LYS A 67 -6.38 2.31 -21.02
CA LYS A 67 -6.27 3.27 -19.91
C LYS A 67 -6.56 4.70 -20.34
N LEU A 68 -6.05 5.14 -21.49
CA LEU A 68 -6.33 6.47 -22.03
C LEU A 68 -7.81 6.63 -22.34
N VAL A 69 -8.42 5.65 -23.02
CA VAL A 69 -9.88 5.62 -23.27
C VAL A 69 -10.66 5.71 -21.95
N ASN A 70 -10.26 4.91 -20.97
CA ASN A 70 -10.93 4.85 -19.66
C ASN A 70 -10.88 6.22 -18.92
N VAL A 71 -9.74 6.90 -18.90
CA VAL A 71 -9.64 8.15 -18.13
C VAL A 71 -10.29 9.34 -18.84
N ILE A 72 -10.42 9.37 -20.18
CA ILE A 72 -11.15 10.43 -20.87
C ILE A 72 -12.66 10.24 -20.81
N ASP A 73 -13.14 8.99 -20.57
CA ASP A 73 -14.56 8.66 -20.35
C ASP A 73 -14.95 8.83 -18.88
N ASN A 74 -14.66 10.02 -18.31
CA ASN A 74 -15.05 10.35 -16.95
C ASN A 74 -16.14 11.45 -16.94
N ASN A 75 -16.85 11.58 -15.82
CA ASN A 75 -17.93 12.56 -15.65
C ASN A 75 -17.46 13.95 -15.16
N TYR A 76 -16.14 14.20 -15.08
CA TYR A 76 -15.61 15.48 -14.64
C TYR A 76 -15.72 16.55 -15.77
N PRO A 77 -15.93 17.86 -15.45
CA PRO A 77 -16.03 18.90 -16.47
C PRO A 77 -14.80 18.95 -17.39
N LYS A 78 -15.05 18.86 -18.71
CA LYS A 78 -13.98 18.74 -19.71
C LYS A 78 -13.09 19.99 -19.81
N ASP A 79 -13.61 21.15 -19.46
CA ASP A 79 -12.89 22.43 -19.39
C ASP A 79 -11.96 22.55 -18.16
N LYS A 80 -12.09 21.64 -17.20
CA LYS A 80 -11.31 21.64 -15.95
C LYS A 80 -10.38 20.46 -15.77
N ILE A 81 -10.29 19.56 -16.76
CA ILE A 81 -9.47 18.34 -16.66
C ILE A 81 -8.44 18.29 -17.77
N LYS A 82 -7.21 17.92 -17.39
CA LYS A 82 -6.08 17.67 -18.28
C LYS A 82 -5.53 16.28 -18.02
N TYR A 83 -4.82 15.71 -18.97
CA TYR A 83 -4.25 14.39 -18.88
C TYR A 83 -2.74 14.44 -19.13
N LEU A 84 -1.97 13.69 -18.34
CA LEU A 84 -0.52 13.61 -18.46
C LEU A 84 -0.07 12.17 -18.35
N VAL A 85 0.57 11.64 -19.37
CA VAL A 85 1.25 10.35 -19.29
C VAL A 85 2.69 10.59 -18.88
N ALA A 86 3.09 10.05 -17.75
CA ALA A 86 4.46 10.09 -17.24
C ALA A 86 5.16 8.75 -17.55
N SER A 87 5.85 8.67 -18.67
CA SER A 87 6.61 7.50 -19.10
C SER A 87 7.99 7.47 -18.44
N ASP A 88 8.28 6.41 -17.70
CA ASP A 88 9.59 6.17 -17.08
C ASP A 88 10.56 5.50 -18.06
N ASN A 89 10.83 6.19 -19.19
CA ASN A 89 11.70 5.72 -20.27
C ASN A 89 11.28 4.35 -20.83
N SER A 90 10.01 4.23 -21.27
CA SER A 90 9.52 3.03 -21.93
C SER A 90 10.31 2.70 -23.20
N THR A 91 10.57 1.43 -23.43
CA THR A 91 11.36 0.90 -24.57
C THR A 91 10.54 0.11 -25.58
N ASP A 92 9.26 -0.16 -25.23
CA ASP A 92 8.26 -0.80 -26.08
C ASP A 92 7.43 0.24 -26.87
N GLN A 93 6.26 -0.13 -27.37
CA GLN A 93 5.37 0.76 -28.14
C GLN A 93 4.57 1.76 -27.28
N THR A 94 4.72 1.75 -25.93
CA THR A 94 3.94 2.60 -25.02
C THR A 94 3.91 4.07 -25.47
N ASN A 95 5.08 4.67 -25.72
CA ASN A 95 5.15 6.09 -26.10
C ASN A 95 4.52 6.36 -27.46
N ALA A 96 4.75 5.49 -28.44
CA ALA A 96 4.17 5.62 -29.80
C ALA A 96 2.63 5.52 -29.75
N ILE A 97 2.07 4.63 -28.93
CA ILE A 97 0.62 4.51 -28.73
C ILE A 97 0.05 5.81 -28.13
N VAL A 98 0.70 6.38 -27.10
CA VAL A 98 0.28 7.64 -26.48
C VAL A 98 0.34 8.78 -27.47
N GLU A 99 1.43 8.95 -28.23
CA GLU A 99 1.58 10.02 -29.25
C GLU A 99 0.51 9.92 -30.34
N ASN A 100 0.20 8.69 -30.80
CA ASN A 100 -0.87 8.48 -31.76
C ASN A 100 -2.25 8.80 -31.17
N PHE A 101 -2.48 8.42 -29.89
CA PHE A 101 -3.71 8.76 -29.19
C PHE A 101 -3.92 10.28 -29.08
N ILE A 102 -2.87 11.04 -28.75
CA ILE A 102 -2.89 12.51 -28.68
C ILE A 102 -3.28 13.10 -30.04
N LYS A 103 -2.69 12.63 -31.15
CA LYS A 103 -3.00 13.10 -32.52
C LYS A 103 -4.46 12.88 -32.92
N ASN A 104 -5.08 11.82 -32.38
CA ASN A 104 -6.47 11.47 -32.69
C ASN A 104 -7.49 12.16 -31.75
N HIS A 105 -7.03 12.89 -30.73
CA HIS A 105 -7.87 13.58 -29.73
C HIS A 105 -7.34 15.00 -29.48
N GLU A 106 -7.18 15.79 -30.54
CA GLU A 106 -6.65 17.17 -30.50
C GLU A 106 -7.54 18.15 -29.72
N ASP A 107 -8.80 17.77 -29.47
CA ASP A 107 -9.77 18.49 -28.65
C ASP A 107 -9.53 18.37 -27.14
N LEU A 108 -8.63 17.46 -26.71
CA LEU A 108 -8.31 17.20 -25.32
C LEU A 108 -6.88 17.67 -24.97
N ASP A 109 -6.70 18.23 -23.77
CA ASP A 109 -5.36 18.59 -23.26
C ASP A 109 -4.67 17.32 -22.70
N ILE A 110 -4.02 16.58 -23.58
CA ILE A 110 -3.27 15.36 -23.25
C ILE A 110 -1.79 15.58 -23.57
N LYS A 111 -0.92 15.31 -22.61
CA LYS A 111 0.54 15.46 -22.77
C LYS A 111 1.28 14.16 -22.46
N LEU A 112 2.38 13.93 -23.14
CA LEU A 112 3.35 12.87 -22.83
C LEU A 112 4.62 13.52 -22.26
N TYR A 113 4.99 13.09 -21.05
CA TYR A 113 6.30 13.33 -20.46
C TYR A 113 7.11 12.03 -20.50
N THR A 114 8.33 12.06 -21.00
CA THR A 114 9.23 10.88 -21.03
C THR A 114 10.49 11.20 -20.23
N SER A 115 10.74 10.40 -19.19
CA SER A 115 11.98 10.47 -18.40
C SER A 115 13.19 10.10 -19.26
N LYS A 116 14.32 10.81 -19.05
CA LYS A 116 15.57 10.52 -19.79
C LYS A 116 16.15 9.15 -19.48
N ASN A 117 15.91 8.64 -18.28
CA ASN A 117 16.43 7.36 -17.79
C ASN A 117 15.34 6.65 -16.98
N HIS A 118 15.32 5.32 -17.02
CA HIS A 118 14.49 4.50 -16.15
C HIS A 118 14.98 4.57 -14.71
N ARG A 119 14.29 5.34 -13.87
CA ARG A 119 14.63 5.55 -12.44
C ARG A 119 13.50 5.14 -11.48
N GLY A 120 12.43 4.61 -12.01
CA GLY A 120 11.28 4.14 -11.25
C GLY A 120 10.14 5.15 -11.17
N LYS A 121 8.96 4.62 -10.84
CA LYS A 121 7.67 5.33 -10.80
C LYS A 121 7.75 6.69 -10.09
N THR A 122 8.33 6.72 -8.89
CA THR A 122 8.42 7.94 -8.07
C THR A 122 9.22 9.03 -8.76
N ASN A 123 10.30 8.68 -9.47
CA ASN A 123 11.09 9.66 -10.22
C ASN A 123 10.29 10.22 -11.40
N ALA A 124 9.62 9.37 -12.17
CA ALA A 124 8.79 9.81 -13.30
C ALA A 124 7.67 10.77 -12.82
N GLN A 125 7.02 10.45 -11.71
CA GLN A 125 6.01 11.31 -11.08
C GLN A 125 6.59 12.65 -10.64
N ASN A 126 7.73 12.66 -9.94
CA ASN A 126 8.40 13.90 -9.49
C ASN A 126 8.79 14.83 -10.65
N GLU A 127 9.26 14.25 -11.75
CA GLU A 127 9.68 15.02 -12.91
C GLU A 127 8.48 15.56 -13.70
N ALA A 128 7.49 14.71 -13.96
CA ALA A 128 6.30 15.08 -14.71
C ALA A 128 5.45 16.13 -13.97
N GLN A 129 5.37 16.04 -12.63
CA GLN A 129 4.63 16.98 -11.79
C GLN A 129 5.06 18.44 -12.00
N LYS A 130 6.33 18.68 -12.32
CA LYS A 130 6.84 20.05 -12.54
C LYS A 130 6.15 20.80 -13.70
N SER A 131 5.51 20.07 -14.60
CA SER A 131 4.74 20.62 -15.73
C SER A 131 3.24 20.77 -15.44
N VAL A 132 2.79 20.40 -14.24
CA VAL A 132 1.38 20.44 -13.84
C VAL A 132 1.05 21.79 -13.24
N ASP A 133 0.04 22.46 -13.81
CA ASP A 133 -0.47 23.77 -13.39
C ASP A 133 -1.85 23.71 -12.71
N SER A 134 -2.49 22.54 -12.66
CA SER A 134 -3.80 22.34 -12.03
C SER A 134 -3.71 22.33 -10.50
N GLU A 135 -4.84 22.61 -9.83
CA GLU A 135 -4.95 22.64 -8.37
C GLU A 135 -4.85 21.25 -7.74
N ILE A 136 -5.43 20.24 -8.39
CA ILE A 136 -5.44 18.84 -7.93
C ILE A 136 -4.72 17.98 -8.96
N LEU A 137 -3.86 17.10 -8.45
CA LEU A 137 -3.16 16.07 -9.20
C LEU A 137 -3.71 14.71 -8.82
N VAL A 138 -4.36 14.04 -9.77
CA VAL A 138 -4.87 12.67 -9.63
C VAL A 138 -3.84 11.71 -10.22
N MET A 139 -3.46 10.69 -9.47
CA MET A 139 -2.43 9.70 -9.83
C MET A 139 -3.04 8.33 -10.04
N THR A 140 -2.60 7.66 -11.11
CA THR A 140 -3.06 6.30 -11.44
C THR A 140 -1.98 5.49 -12.16
N ASP A 141 -2.06 4.17 -12.04
CA ASP A 141 -1.26 3.22 -12.81
C ASP A 141 -1.91 2.93 -14.15
N ALA A 142 -1.12 2.51 -15.14
CA ALA A 142 -1.60 2.23 -16.49
C ALA A 142 -2.60 1.06 -16.55
N ASN A 143 -2.51 0.09 -15.63
CA ASN A 143 -3.38 -1.07 -15.57
C ASN A 143 -4.58 -0.95 -14.61
N ALA A 144 -4.75 0.21 -13.96
CA ALA A 144 -5.84 0.44 -13.01
C ALA A 144 -6.98 1.23 -13.70
N MET A 145 -8.11 0.60 -13.96
CA MET A 145 -9.25 1.21 -14.67
C MET A 145 -10.18 1.92 -13.69
N PHE A 146 -10.43 3.20 -13.93
CA PHE A 146 -11.31 4.02 -13.12
C PHE A 146 -12.78 3.74 -13.42
N LYS A 147 -13.61 3.77 -12.37
CA LYS A 147 -15.05 3.95 -12.54
C LYS A 147 -15.31 5.37 -13.08
N ASN A 148 -16.35 5.58 -13.87
CA ASN A 148 -16.64 6.85 -14.55
C ASN A 148 -16.66 8.09 -13.61
N ASP A 149 -17.11 7.95 -12.36
CA ASP A 149 -17.20 9.01 -11.35
C ASP A 149 -15.96 9.14 -10.44
N THR A 150 -14.91 8.35 -10.65
CA THR A 150 -13.75 8.27 -9.77
C THR A 150 -13.04 9.60 -9.57
N VAL A 151 -12.85 10.37 -10.65
CA VAL A 151 -12.19 11.68 -10.57
C VAL A 151 -13.04 12.66 -9.74
N SER A 152 -14.36 12.70 -9.99
CA SER A 152 -15.30 13.54 -9.23
C SER A 152 -15.31 13.18 -7.74
N GLU A 153 -15.29 11.88 -7.41
CA GLU A 153 -15.27 11.40 -6.03
C GLU A 153 -13.95 11.77 -5.31
N LEU A 154 -12.80 11.62 -5.96
CA LEU A 154 -11.52 12.04 -5.40
C LEU A 154 -11.50 13.55 -5.12
N VAL A 155 -11.92 14.34 -6.11
CA VAL A 155 -11.88 15.82 -6.05
C VAL A 155 -12.87 16.35 -5.01
N SER A 156 -14.08 15.82 -4.94
CA SER A 156 -15.10 16.25 -3.97
C SER A 156 -14.63 16.10 -2.52
N SER A 157 -13.68 15.21 -2.26
CA SER A 157 -13.13 14.96 -0.93
C SER A 157 -12.20 16.06 -0.42
N PHE A 158 -11.76 17.01 -1.27
CA PHE A 158 -10.93 18.16 -0.85
C PHE A 158 -11.77 19.33 -0.28
N ALA A 159 -12.72 19.00 0.59
CA ALA A 159 -13.64 19.98 1.17
C ALA A 159 -12.97 21.00 2.10
N ASN A 160 -11.86 20.65 2.72
CA ASN A 160 -11.11 21.48 3.67
C ASN A 160 -9.64 21.59 3.26
N ASP A 161 -9.01 22.71 3.63
CA ASP A 161 -7.60 22.96 3.30
C ASP A 161 -6.61 22.07 4.04
N ASP A 162 -7.00 21.46 5.16
CA ASP A 162 -6.18 20.51 5.89
C ASP A 162 -6.10 19.14 5.20
N ILE A 163 -7.01 18.84 4.25
CA ILE A 163 -6.98 17.62 3.43
C ILE A 163 -6.00 17.84 2.26
N LYS A 164 -4.86 17.16 2.33
CA LYS A 164 -3.76 17.28 1.36
C LYS A 164 -3.67 16.08 0.41
N TYR A 165 -4.27 14.96 0.80
CA TYR A 165 -4.21 13.71 0.06
C TYR A 165 -5.51 12.93 0.22
N VAL A 166 -5.98 12.34 -0.87
CA VAL A 166 -7.17 11.48 -0.90
C VAL A 166 -6.81 10.18 -1.60
N CYS A 167 -7.03 9.05 -0.93
CA CYS A 167 -6.88 7.71 -1.51
C CYS A 167 -8.24 7.14 -1.87
N GLY A 168 -8.36 6.52 -3.04
CA GLY A 168 -9.53 5.75 -3.43
C GLY A 168 -9.42 4.26 -3.10
N ALA A 169 -10.46 3.51 -3.44
CA ALA A 169 -10.57 2.07 -3.26
C ALA A 169 -10.10 1.32 -4.52
N LEU A 170 -9.09 0.47 -4.39
CA LEU A 170 -8.73 -0.50 -5.40
C LEU A 170 -9.56 -1.77 -5.23
N ARG A 171 -10.18 -2.26 -6.30
CA ARG A 171 -10.97 -3.49 -6.34
C ARG A 171 -10.37 -4.45 -7.37
N TYR A 172 -10.18 -5.71 -6.99
CA TYR A 172 -9.73 -6.74 -7.90
C TYR A 172 -10.89 -7.40 -8.64
N ILE A 173 -10.71 -7.67 -9.95
CA ILE A 173 -11.76 -8.19 -10.84
C ILE A 173 -11.63 -9.68 -11.17
N ASN A 174 -10.47 -10.32 -10.89
CA ASN A 174 -10.19 -11.73 -11.18
C ASN A 174 -9.91 -12.51 -9.89
N THR A 175 -10.92 -12.76 -9.06
CA THR A 175 -10.76 -13.40 -7.74
C THR A 175 -11.02 -14.92 -7.78
N GLU A 176 -10.99 -15.55 -8.96
CA GLU A 176 -11.36 -16.97 -9.14
C GLU A 176 -10.30 -17.94 -8.60
N ASN A 177 -9.02 -17.53 -8.52
CA ASN A 177 -7.97 -18.37 -7.96
C ASN A 177 -7.66 -18.03 -6.49
N MET A 178 -7.07 -19.00 -5.75
CA MET A 178 -6.82 -18.86 -4.31
C MET A 178 -5.84 -17.73 -3.97
N THR A 179 -4.90 -17.40 -4.84
CA THR A 179 -3.94 -16.31 -4.61
C THR A 179 -4.65 -14.96 -4.72
N ALA A 180 -5.44 -14.75 -5.79
CA ALA A 180 -6.23 -13.55 -6.00
C ALA A 180 -7.33 -13.38 -4.93
N ASP A 181 -8.00 -14.46 -4.49
CA ASP A 181 -8.98 -14.44 -3.39
C ASP A 181 -8.33 -14.04 -2.05
N SER A 182 -7.13 -14.57 -1.77
CA SER A 182 -6.38 -14.21 -0.55
C SER A 182 -5.94 -12.75 -0.57
N GLU A 183 -5.52 -12.23 -1.71
CA GLU A 183 -5.16 -10.84 -1.91
C GLU A 183 -6.38 -9.92 -1.76
N SER A 184 -7.49 -10.24 -2.42
CA SER A 184 -8.74 -9.49 -2.32
C SER A 184 -9.26 -9.43 -0.87
N SER A 185 -9.27 -10.56 -0.15
CA SER A 185 -9.66 -10.62 1.25
C SER A 185 -8.76 -9.79 2.18
N TYR A 186 -7.46 -9.71 1.87
CA TYR A 186 -6.53 -8.83 2.59
C TYR A 186 -6.89 -7.36 2.34
N TRP A 187 -7.10 -6.98 1.08
CA TRP A 187 -7.44 -5.60 0.70
C TRP A 187 -8.78 -5.14 1.26
N ASP A 188 -9.80 -6.00 1.32
CA ASP A 188 -11.09 -5.66 1.91
C ASP A 188 -10.96 -5.26 3.39
N ARG A 189 -10.13 -5.97 4.17
CA ARG A 189 -9.82 -5.58 5.55
C ARG A 189 -9.05 -4.26 5.63
N GLU A 190 -8.11 -4.06 4.72
CA GLU A 190 -7.30 -2.85 4.60
C GLU A 190 -8.19 -1.63 4.33
N LEU A 191 -9.18 -1.74 3.42
CA LEU A 191 -10.13 -0.68 3.11
C LEU A 191 -10.99 -0.30 4.33
N VAL A 192 -11.44 -1.30 5.11
CA VAL A 192 -12.21 -1.03 6.35
C VAL A 192 -11.35 -0.26 7.35
N SER A 193 -10.10 -0.66 7.57
CA SER A 193 -9.20 0.02 8.51
C SER A 193 -8.92 1.45 8.07
N ARG A 194 -8.64 1.69 6.78
CA ARG A 194 -8.45 3.03 6.20
C ARG A 194 -9.70 3.90 6.33
N SER A 195 -10.88 3.33 6.08
CA SER A 195 -12.15 4.06 6.24
C SER A 195 -12.34 4.55 7.68
N ILE A 196 -12.00 3.73 8.68
CA ILE A 196 -12.08 4.11 10.10
C ILE A 196 -11.02 5.17 10.45
N GLU A 197 -9.76 4.95 10.08
CA GLU A 197 -8.65 5.90 10.31
C GLU A 197 -8.96 7.28 9.70
N SER A 198 -9.40 7.30 8.44
CA SER A 198 -9.80 8.50 7.70
C SER A 198 -10.87 9.30 8.44
N ARG A 199 -11.92 8.62 8.94
CA ARG A 199 -13.00 9.25 9.70
C ARG A 199 -12.55 9.80 11.04
N ILE A 200 -11.61 9.15 11.72
CA ILE A 200 -11.12 9.60 13.02
C ILE A 200 -10.15 10.77 12.84
N LYS A 201 -9.20 10.68 11.91
CA LYS A 201 -8.21 11.74 11.66
C LYS A 201 -7.56 11.66 10.29
N THR A 202 -6.78 10.62 9.99
CA THR A 202 -5.94 10.52 8.79
C THR A 202 -5.51 9.07 8.58
N ILE A 203 -5.37 8.64 7.32
CA ILE A 203 -4.81 7.33 6.98
C ILE A 203 -3.28 7.33 7.09
N THR A 204 -2.69 6.15 7.19
CA THR A 204 -1.25 5.94 7.34
C THR A 204 -0.54 5.59 6.03
N ALA A 205 -1.28 5.13 5.05
CA ALA A 205 -0.83 4.87 3.69
C ALA A 205 -2.03 4.80 2.73
N GLY A 206 -1.80 5.17 1.48
CA GLY A 206 -2.75 5.08 0.39
C GLY A 206 -2.55 3.85 -0.49
N ASN A 207 -2.89 4.02 -1.77
CA ASN A 207 -2.72 3.03 -2.83
C ASN A 207 -2.20 3.72 -4.09
N GLY A 208 -1.14 3.19 -4.69
CA GLY A 208 -0.49 3.78 -5.85
C GLY A 208 -1.31 3.76 -7.14
N ALA A 209 -2.33 2.91 -7.21
CA ALA A 209 -3.21 2.79 -8.38
C ALA A 209 -4.29 3.88 -8.44
N ILE A 210 -4.62 4.52 -7.28
CA ILE A 210 -5.68 5.53 -7.19
C ILE A 210 -5.48 6.45 -6.00
N TYR A 211 -5.03 7.67 -6.25
CA TYR A 211 -4.99 8.73 -5.24
C TYR A 211 -4.95 10.12 -5.89
N ALA A 212 -5.24 11.13 -5.10
CA ALA A 212 -5.09 12.52 -5.49
C ALA A 212 -4.39 13.32 -4.39
N CYS A 213 -3.73 14.41 -4.76
CA CYS A 213 -3.15 15.38 -3.82
C CYS A 213 -3.35 16.81 -4.32
N ARG A 214 -3.30 17.79 -3.40
CA ARG A 214 -3.18 19.20 -3.79
C ARG A 214 -1.82 19.39 -4.45
N ASN A 215 -1.80 19.94 -5.66
CA ASN A 215 -0.56 20.13 -6.41
C ASN A 215 0.40 21.13 -5.71
N SER A 216 -0.13 22.15 -5.04
CA SER A 216 0.65 23.10 -4.24
C SER A 216 1.37 22.45 -3.04
N ASP A 217 0.82 21.35 -2.53
CA ASP A 217 1.34 20.61 -1.38
C ASP A 217 2.07 19.32 -1.80
N TYR A 218 2.35 19.15 -3.12
CA TYR A 218 3.07 17.99 -3.60
C TYR A 218 4.46 17.87 -2.97
N VAL A 219 4.79 16.68 -2.48
CA VAL A 219 6.08 16.39 -1.84
C VAL A 219 6.89 15.44 -2.71
N THR A 220 8.11 15.85 -3.04
CA THR A 220 9.06 14.99 -3.75
C THR A 220 9.73 14.01 -2.81
N PHE A 221 9.82 12.74 -3.24
CA PHE A 221 10.50 11.70 -2.48
C PHE A 221 11.64 11.08 -3.29
N PRO A 222 12.65 10.49 -2.63
CA PRO A 222 13.67 9.70 -3.31
C PRO A 222 13.04 8.59 -4.16
N PRO A 223 13.63 8.24 -5.32
CA PRO A 223 13.07 7.23 -6.24
C PRO A 223 12.79 5.86 -5.62
N ILE A 224 13.50 5.49 -4.54
CA ILE A 224 13.31 4.22 -3.82
C ILE A 224 12.00 4.20 -3.02
N GLU A 225 11.47 5.36 -2.63
CA GLU A 225 10.21 5.49 -1.91
C GLU A 225 9.01 5.47 -2.86
N CYS A 226 7.79 5.53 -2.33
CA CYS A 226 6.55 5.65 -3.10
C CYS A 226 5.61 6.67 -2.46
N HIS A 227 4.99 7.52 -3.31
CA HIS A 227 4.14 8.61 -2.88
C HIS A 227 2.93 8.13 -2.07
N ASP A 228 2.34 7.00 -2.46
CA ASP A 228 1.17 6.42 -1.81
C ASP A 228 1.40 6.03 -0.33
N SER A 229 2.62 5.72 0.05
CA SER A 229 2.97 5.46 1.45
C SER A 229 3.64 6.65 2.15
N SER A 230 4.46 7.42 1.43
CA SER A 230 5.27 8.49 2.01
C SER A 230 4.48 9.80 2.19
N MET A 231 3.54 10.15 1.27
CA MET A 231 2.69 11.34 1.42
C MET A 231 1.76 11.27 2.64
N PRO A 232 0.96 10.19 2.86
CA PRO A 232 0.12 10.11 4.06
C PRO A 232 0.93 10.18 5.36
N TYR A 233 2.11 9.54 5.38
CA TYR A 233 3.01 9.67 6.53
C TYR A 233 3.47 11.12 6.74
N TYR A 234 3.93 11.77 5.67
CA TYR A 234 4.39 13.18 5.73
C TYR A 234 3.29 14.09 6.28
N TYR A 235 2.09 14.05 5.70
CA TYR A 235 0.98 14.90 6.13
C TYR A 235 0.53 14.59 7.57
N GLY A 236 0.43 13.32 7.94
CA GLY A 236 0.09 12.92 9.30
C GLY A 236 1.08 13.43 10.36
N MET A 237 2.38 13.41 10.05
CA MET A 237 3.43 13.96 10.92
C MET A 237 3.37 15.49 11.08
N HIS A 238 2.79 16.20 10.10
CA HIS A 238 2.61 17.65 10.11
C HIS A 238 1.21 18.10 10.57
N GLY A 239 0.41 17.17 11.10
CA GLY A 239 -0.94 17.48 11.59
C GLY A 239 -1.99 17.67 10.49
N GLN A 240 -1.61 17.53 9.23
CA GLN A 240 -2.47 17.57 8.04
C GLN A 240 -3.16 16.22 7.84
N ARG A 241 -4.14 16.18 6.92
CA ARG A 241 -4.96 15.00 6.70
C ARG A 241 -4.69 14.37 5.34
N ALA A 242 -4.45 13.06 5.37
CA ALA A 242 -4.61 12.16 4.26
C ALA A 242 -5.87 11.32 4.53
N ILE A 243 -6.82 11.30 3.61
CA ILE A 243 -8.12 10.63 3.82
C ILE A 243 -8.38 9.53 2.79
N PHE A 244 -9.41 8.74 3.04
CA PHE A 244 -9.85 7.66 2.17
C PHE A 244 -11.31 7.90 1.75
N ASN A 245 -11.58 7.83 0.43
CA ASN A 245 -12.92 7.84 -0.13
C ASN A 245 -13.22 6.46 -0.76
N GLU A 246 -14.16 5.74 -0.18
CA GLU A 246 -14.55 4.40 -0.62
C GLU A 246 -15.35 4.38 -1.94
N ASN A 247 -15.90 5.53 -2.36
CA ASN A 247 -16.68 5.67 -3.59
C ASN A 247 -15.77 5.94 -4.81
N ALA A 248 -14.56 6.48 -4.60
CA ALA A 248 -13.56 6.62 -5.65
C ALA A 248 -12.95 5.26 -5.95
N ILE A 249 -13.34 4.61 -7.04
CA ILE A 249 -13.03 3.20 -7.30
C ILE A 249 -12.14 3.06 -8.54
N ALA A 250 -11.09 2.25 -8.39
CA ALA A 250 -10.33 1.71 -9.51
C ALA A 250 -10.38 0.17 -9.50
N TYR A 251 -10.36 -0.42 -10.68
CA TYR A 251 -10.36 -1.87 -10.90
C TYR A 251 -9.01 -2.31 -11.47
N GLU A 252 -8.47 -3.41 -10.96
CA GLU A 252 -7.21 -4.01 -11.42
C GLU A 252 -7.31 -5.52 -11.38
N LYS A 253 -6.53 -6.21 -12.23
CA LYS A 253 -6.36 -7.66 -12.11
C LYS A 253 -5.42 -7.98 -10.97
N ALA A 254 -5.82 -8.88 -10.07
CA ALA A 254 -4.92 -9.42 -9.04
C ALA A 254 -3.85 -10.32 -9.68
N GLY A 255 -2.70 -10.44 -9.02
CA GLY A 255 -1.67 -11.40 -9.41
C GLY A 255 -2.17 -12.84 -9.30
N GLU A 256 -2.10 -13.59 -10.39
CA GLU A 256 -2.57 -14.99 -10.44
C GLU A 256 -1.50 -15.99 -9.99
N ASN A 257 -0.24 -15.56 -10.03
CA ASN A 257 0.92 -16.40 -9.74
C ASN A 257 1.51 -16.03 -8.37
N THR A 258 1.68 -17.05 -7.52
CA THR A 258 2.27 -16.87 -6.17
C THR A 258 3.71 -16.36 -6.19
N GLU A 259 4.47 -16.67 -7.26
CA GLU A 259 5.85 -16.21 -7.41
C GLU A 259 5.90 -14.71 -7.71
N ASP A 260 5.02 -14.21 -8.58
CA ASP A 260 4.89 -12.79 -8.88
C ASP A 260 4.44 -12.01 -7.64
N GLU A 261 3.52 -12.58 -6.87
CA GLU A 261 3.08 -12.00 -5.60
C GLU A 261 4.22 -11.94 -4.57
N TYR A 262 5.06 -12.98 -4.49
CA TYR A 262 6.25 -12.95 -3.63
C TYR A 262 7.23 -11.84 -4.07
N LYS A 263 7.54 -11.73 -5.36
CA LYS A 263 8.39 -10.66 -5.92
C LYS A 263 7.81 -9.29 -5.60
N ARG A 264 6.48 -9.13 -5.76
CA ARG A 264 5.76 -7.90 -5.40
C ARG A 264 5.92 -7.55 -3.91
N LYS A 265 5.75 -8.53 -3.01
CA LYS A 265 5.94 -8.33 -1.56
C LYS A 265 7.38 -7.97 -1.20
N VAL A 266 8.38 -8.61 -1.80
CA VAL A 266 9.80 -8.25 -1.62
C VAL A 266 10.04 -6.81 -2.05
N ARG A 267 9.51 -6.41 -3.21
CA ARG A 267 9.59 -5.04 -3.71
C ARG A 267 8.94 -4.03 -2.75
N MET A 268 7.74 -4.33 -2.22
CA MET A 268 7.07 -3.46 -1.23
C MET A 268 7.90 -3.29 0.04
N ASN A 269 8.68 -4.30 0.42
CA ASN A 269 9.57 -4.27 1.59
C ASN A 269 10.94 -3.63 1.31
N ARG A 270 11.20 -3.08 0.11
CA ARG A 270 12.48 -2.42 -0.24
C ARG A 270 12.83 -1.22 0.65
N VAL A 271 11.85 -0.62 1.32
CA VAL A 271 12.00 0.50 2.25
C VAL A 271 11.56 0.15 3.68
N ILE A 272 11.55 -1.14 4.04
CA ILE A 272 11.07 -1.61 5.35
C ILE A 272 11.80 -0.96 6.53
N LEU A 273 13.11 -0.75 6.43
CA LEU A 273 13.90 -0.08 7.47
C LEU A 273 13.49 1.39 7.62
N LEU A 274 13.16 2.07 6.52
CA LEU A 274 12.62 3.44 6.57
C LEU A 274 11.27 3.46 7.29
N HIS A 275 10.37 2.52 7.00
CA HIS A 275 9.07 2.45 7.66
C HIS A 275 9.19 2.16 9.16
N ILE A 276 10.14 1.31 9.58
CA ILE A 276 10.44 1.09 10.99
C ILE A 276 10.96 2.38 11.65
N LYS A 277 11.92 3.07 11.03
CA LYS A 277 12.43 4.37 11.50
C LYS A 277 11.33 5.43 11.60
N ASN A 278 10.46 5.47 10.62
CA ASN A 278 9.30 6.37 10.60
C ASN A 278 8.33 6.06 11.76
N GLY A 279 8.12 4.78 12.07
CA GLY A 279 7.33 4.36 13.22
C GLY A 279 7.92 4.86 14.56
N MET A 280 9.24 4.79 14.70
CA MET A 280 9.92 5.31 15.89
C MET A 280 9.72 6.84 16.04
N LYS A 281 9.78 7.59 14.94
CA LYS A 281 9.52 9.05 14.95
C LYS A 281 8.05 9.38 15.25
N ALA A 282 7.13 8.58 14.70
CA ALA A 282 5.69 8.75 14.92
C ALA A 282 5.22 8.32 16.31
N PHE A 283 6.04 7.64 17.12
CA PHE A 283 5.65 7.05 18.40
C PHE A 283 5.29 8.08 19.49
N ASN A 284 5.64 9.36 19.30
CA ASN A 284 5.30 10.44 20.24
C ASN A 284 3.80 10.76 20.18
N VAL A 285 3.01 10.08 21.03
CA VAL A 285 1.55 10.24 21.10
C VAL A 285 1.10 11.64 21.53
N PHE A 286 1.91 12.35 22.31
CA PHE A 286 1.61 13.72 22.75
C PHE A 286 1.72 14.72 21.60
N LYS A 287 2.61 14.46 20.64
CA LYS A 287 2.81 15.31 19.47
C LYS A 287 1.87 14.96 18.32
N HIS A 288 1.67 13.66 18.05
CA HIS A 288 0.99 13.20 16.84
C HIS A 288 -0.40 12.56 17.12
N GLY A 289 -0.78 12.40 18.39
CA GLY A 289 -2.10 11.94 18.81
C GLY A 289 -2.52 10.61 18.15
N TRP A 290 -3.69 10.62 17.51
CA TRP A 290 -4.24 9.45 16.80
C TRP A 290 -3.33 8.91 15.71
N PHE A 291 -2.53 9.76 15.05
CA PHE A 291 -1.62 9.30 14.01
C PHE A 291 -0.55 8.34 14.57
N SER A 292 -0.03 8.59 15.79
CA SER A 292 0.90 7.65 16.46
C SER A 292 0.28 6.27 16.64
N TYR A 293 -0.96 6.24 17.14
CA TYR A 293 -1.71 5.00 17.35
C TYR A 293 -1.94 4.25 16.03
N PHE A 294 -2.40 4.95 14.97
CA PHE A 294 -2.64 4.36 13.66
C PHE A 294 -1.34 3.85 13.03
N TYR A 295 -0.29 4.67 13.04
CA TYR A 295 0.96 4.28 12.40
C TYR A 295 1.62 3.11 13.11
N PHE A 296 1.60 3.07 14.44
CA PHE A 296 2.06 1.91 15.19
C PHE A 296 1.22 0.67 14.89
N GLY A 297 -0.09 0.77 15.01
CA GLY A 297 -0.99 -0.37 14.87
C GLY A 297 -1.07 -0.91 13.43
N HIS A 298 -1.14 -0.02 12.45
CA HIS A 298 -1.36 -0.39 11.05
C HIS A 298 -0.05 -0.66 10.30
N ARG A 299 1.02 0.09 10.58
CA ARG A 299 2.26 0.03 9.80
C ARG A 299 3.41 -0.60 10.59
N THR A 300 3.83 0.01 11.70
CA THR A 300 5.01 -0.43 12.44
C THR A 300 4.89 -1.87 12.92
N SER A 301 3.77 -2.25 13.53
CA SER A 301 3.56 -3.61 14.05
C SER A 301 3.63 -4.67 12.94
N ARG A 302 3.07 -4.37 11.75
CA ARG A 302 3.13 -5.28 10.60
C ARG A 302 4.54 -5.40 10.01
N TYR A 303 5.31 -4.30 9.94
CA TYR A 303 6.70 -4.35 9.48
C TYR A 303 7.65 -5.01 10.47
N LEU A 304 7.24 -5.22 11.72
CA LEU A 304 8.00 -5.93 12.74
C LEU A 304 7.62 -7.42 12.86
N LEU A 305 6.73 -7.96 12.01
CA LEU A 305 6.32 -9.38 12.09
C LEU A 305 7.52 -10.32 11.99
N TRP A 306 8.43 -10.08 11.07
CA TRP A 306 9.62 -10.91 10.87
C TRP A 306 10.47 -11.07 12.12
N ILE A 307 10.72 -9.98 12.84
CA ILE A 307 11.54 -10.01 14.07
C ILE A 307 10.76 -10.64 15.24
N ASN A 308 9.45 -10.37 15.33
CA ASN A 308 8.62 -10.93 16.37
C ASN A 308 8.47 -12.46 16.21
N HIS A 309 8.37 -12.98 14.98
CA HIS A 309 8.41 -14.43 14.73
C HIS A 309 9.74 -15.04 15.12
N LEU A 310 10.86 -14.39 14.81
CA LEU A 310 12.19 -14.86 15.20
C LEU A 310 12.36 -14.88 16.72
N LEU A 311 12.02 -13.77 17.39
CA LEU A 311 12.13 -13.66 18.85
C LEU A 311 11.21 -14.64 19.57
N ALA A 312 9.98 -14.82 19.12
CA ALA A 312 9.07 -15.83 19.65
C ALA A 312 9.62 -17.25 19.47
N PHE A 313 10.24 -17.57 18.33
CA PHE A 313 10.83 -18.88 18.10
C PHE A 313 12.05 -19.13 19.01
N ILE A 314 13.01 -18.22 19.02
CA ILE A 314 14.24 -18.38 19.83
C ILE A 314 13.91 -18.47 21.32
N SER A 315 13.05 -17.56 21.83
CA SER A 315 12.69 -17.56 23.23
C SER A 315 11.91 -18.83 23.63
N ASN A 316 11.05 -19.35 22.74
CA ASN A 316 10.35 -20.62 22.99
C ASN A 316 11.29 -21.84 22.97
N VAL A 317 12.30 -21.87 22.09
CA VAL A 317 13.35 -22.90 22.11
C VAL A 317 14.08 -22.90 23.46
N ILE A 318 14.48 -21.70 23.95
CA ILE A 318 15.14 -21.58 25.26
C ILE A 318 14.23 -22.10 26.37
N LEU A 319 12.94 -21.72 26.37
CA LEU A 319 11.99 -22.21 27.38
C LEU A 319 11.74 -23.69 27.28
N ALA A 320 11.65 -24.30 26.12
CA ALA A 320 11.46 -25.72 25.91
C ALA A 320 12.66 -26.57 26.37
N VAL A 321 13.88 -26.00 26.27
CA VAL A 321 15.11 -26.68 26.72
C VAL A 321 15.34 -26.55 28.22
N TYR A 322 15.15 -25.33 28.77
CA TYR A 322 15.53 -25.03 30.15
C TYR A 322 14.39 -25.12 31.16
N SER A 323 13.12 -25.32 30.73
CA SER A 323 11.97 -25.45 31.62
C SER A 323 11.50 -26.90 31.70
N ASP A 324 11.16 -27.33 32.89
CA ASP A 324 10.56 -28.68 33.15
C ASP A 324 9.09 -28.74 32.68
N LEU A 325 8.47 -27.61 32.38
CA LEU A 325 7.08 -27.55 31.97
C LEU A 325 6.91 -28.06 30.53
N ILE A 326 6.19 -29.17 30.38
CA ILE A 326 5.83 -29.78 29.08
C ILE A 326 5.12 -28.78 28.15
N PHE A 327 4.44 -27.80 28.75
CA PHE A 327 3.74 -26.72 28.03
C PHE A 327 4.60 -26.07 26.97
N TRP A 328 5.86 -25.66 27.26
CA TRP A 328 6.75 -25.00 26.32
C TRP A 328 7.17 -25.91 25.16
N LYS A 329 7.30 -27.19 25.40
CA LYS A 329 7.59 -28.21 24.36
C LYS A 329 6.40 -28.35 23.40
N ILE A 330 5.18 -28.35 23.95
CA ILE A 330 3.94 -28.41 23.15
C ILE A 330 3.82 -27.16 22.27
N ILE A 331 4.05 -25.97 22.84
CA ILE A 331 4.00 -24.70 22.07
C ILE A 331 5.07 -24.67 20.97
N LEU A 332 6.30 -25.17 21.27
CA LEU A 332 7.35 -25.27 20.26
C LEU A 332 6.95 -26.23 19.13
N GLY A 333 6.37 -27.38 19.47
CA GLY A 333 5.84 -28.33 18.48
C GLY A 333 4.76 -27.69 17.59
N ALA A 334 3.81 -26.97 18.19
CA ALA A 334 2.77 -26.25 17.46
C ALA A 334 3.35 -25.16 16.54
N GLN A 335 4.36 -24.44 17.00
CA GLN A 335 5.04 -23.40 16.21
C GLN A 335 5.81 -24.00 15.02
N ILE A 336 6.51 -25.10 15.21
CA ILE A 336 7.20 -25.85 14.14
C ILE A 336 6.16 -26.37 13.14
N LEU A 337 5.08 -26.99 13.63
CA LEU A 337 3.99 -27.49 12.78
C LEU A 337 3.39 -26.38 11.92
N PHE A 338 3.17 -25.18 12.47
CA PHE A 338 2.68 -24.03 11.72
C PHE A 338 3.57 -23.70 10.51
N TYR A 339 4.90 -23.66 10.69
CA TYR A 339 5.82 -23.39 9.57
C TYR A 339 5.86 -24.54 8.55
N ILE A 340 5.78 -25.81 9.02
CA ILE A 340 5.68 -26.97 8.12
C ILE A 340 4.38 -26.88 7.29
N LEU A 341 3.24 -26.57 7.91
CA LEU A 341 1.98 -26.37 7.20
C LEU A 341 2.07 -25.19 6.19
N GLY A 342 2.82 -24.14 6.53
CA GLY A 342 3.14 -23.07 5.61
C GLY A 342 3.85 -23.57 4.35
N ILE A 343 4.86 -24.43 4.48
CA ILE A 343 5.58 -25.00 3.34
C ILE A 343 4.66 -25.92 2.52
N LEU A 344 3.91 -26.80 3.18
CA LEU A 344 2.99 -27.74 2.53
C LEU A 344 1.83 -27.04 1.81
N GLY A 345 1.42 -25.86 2.32
CA GLY A 345 0.36 -25.03 1.74
C GLY A 345 0.63 -24.54 0.32
N ARG A 346 1.89 -24.50 -0.12
CA ARG A 346 2.29 -24.03 -1.47
C ARG A 346 1.56 -24.76 -2.59
N LYS A 347 1.34 -26.07 -2.45
CA LYS A 347 0.70 -26.92 -3.47
C LYS A 347 -0.67 -27.42 -3.04
N SER A 348 -1.19 -26.95 -1.92
CA SER A 348 -2.45 -27.44 -1.34
C SER A 348 -3.66 -26.77 -2.02
N LYS A 349 -4.70 -27.56 -2.24
CA LYS A 349 -6.03 -27.08 -2.63
C LYS A 349 -6.88 -26.60 -1.43
N SER A 350 -6.38 -26.76 -0.20
CA SER A 350 -7.06 -26.29 1.01
C SER A 350 -6.87 -24.78 1.17
N LYS A 351 -7.98 -24.03 1.22
CA LYS A 351 -7.97 -22.58 1.45
C LYS A 351 -7.22 -22.20 2.74
N LEU A 352 -7.38 -22.99 3.82
CA LEU A 352 -6.69 -22.76 5.10
C LEU A 352 -5.18 -22.91 4.96
N LEU A 353 -4.70 -24.01 4.35
CA LEU A 353 -3.27 -24.23 4.16
C LEU A 353 -2.64 -23.20 3.22
N HIS A 354 -3.37 -22.82 2.19
CA HIS A 354 -2.91 -21.75 1.28
C HIS A 354 -2.82 -20.40 2.01
N MET A 355 -3.75 -20.07 2.89
CA MET A 355 -3.71 -18.85 3.71
C MET A 355 -2.51 -18.86 4.68
N ILE A 356 -2.19 -20.00 5.31
CA ILE A 356 -0.99 -20.15 6.16
C ILE A 356 0.28 -19.94 5.30
N TYR A 357 0.34 -20.54 4.12
CA TYR A 357 1.44 -20.35 3.17
C TYR A 357 1.59 -18.89 2.78
N TYR A 358 0.50 -18.22 2.38
CA TYR A 358 0.50 -16.80 1.99
C TYR A 358 0.99 -15.88 3.12
N TYR A 359 0.64 -16.20 4.36
CA TYR A 359 1.18 -15.50 5.53
C TYR A 359 2.69 -15.74 5.70
N CYS A 360 3.15 -17.00 5.62
CA CYS A 360 4.57 -17.32 5.74
C CYS A 360 5.43 -16.67 4.67
N ILE A 361 4.97 -16.62 3.40
CA ILE A 361 5.72 -15.92 2.33
C ILE A 361 5.77 -14.41 2.57
N THR A 362 4.78 -13.82 3.22
CA THR A 362 4.82 -12.40 3.59
C THR A 362 5.95 -12.12 4.59
N ILE A 363 6.14 -12.98 5.60
CA ILE A 363 7.25 -12.88 6.56
C ILE A 363 8.60 -13.10 5.87
N LEU A 364 8.69 -14.09 4.98
CA LEU A 364 9.91 -14.34 4.20
C LEU A 364 10.26 -13.17 3.29
N ALA A 365 9.25 -12.53 2.68
CA ALA A 365 9.45 -11.34 1.86
C ALA A 365 9.97 -10.14 2.69
N GLN A 366 9.58 -10.03 3.96
CA GLN A 366 10.14 -9.02 4.87
C GLN A 366 11.62 -9.30 5.15
N TRP A 367 12.00 -10.54 5.45
CA TRP A 367 13.40 -10.95 5.60
C TRP A 367 14.23 -10.63 4.36
N HIS A 368 13.72 -10.97 3.18
CA HIS A 368 14.38 -10.70 1.91
C HIS A 368 14.51 -9.17 1.68
N GLY A 369 13.44 -8.41 1.97
CA GLY A 369 13.46 -6.94 1.88
C GLY A 369 14.52 -6.31 2.78
N ILE A 370 14.64 -6.76 4.03
CA ILE A 370 15.67 -6.30 4.98
C ILE A 370 17.06 -6.65 4.47
N PHE A 371 17.26 -7.87 4.02
CA PHE A 371 18.54 -8.29 3.44
C PHE A 371 18.94 -7.39 2.27
N ASN A 372 18.00 -7.10 1.35
CA ASN A 372 18.24 -6.20 0.23
C ASN A 372 18.56 -4.76 0.69
N CYS A 373 17.88 -4.26 1.73
CA CYS A 373 18.17 -2.94 2.31
C CYS A 373 19.59 -2.86 2.88
N ILE A 374 19.99 -3.87 3.68
CA ILE A 374 21.31 -3.88 4.35
C ILE A 374 22.44 -4.08 3.34
N THR A 375 22.22 -4.91 2.31
CA THR A 375 23.25 -5.21 1.28
C THR A 375 23.28 -4.21 0.13
N GLY A 376 22.44 -3.15 0.14
CA GLY A 376 22.36 -2.16 -0.93
C GLY A 376 21.76 -2.69 -2.25
N LYS A 377 21.08 -3.85 -2.22
CA LYS A 377 20.44 -4.46 -3.40
C LYS A 377 19.03 -3.96 -3.66
N ALA A 378 18.47 -3.14 -2.76
CA ALA A 378 17.17 -2.53 -2.96
C ALA A 378 17.21 -1.50 -4.11
N LYS A 379 16.35 -1.70 -5.14
CA LYS A 379 16.32 -0.84 -6.34
C LYS A 379 15.00 -0.06 -6.42
N PRO A 380 14.99 1.15 -6.96
CA PRO A 380 13.78 1.92 -7.21
C PRO A 380 12.96 1.39 -8.39
N THR A 381 13.63 0.77 -9.36
CA THR A 381 13.03 0.19 -10.57
C THR A 381 12.42 -1.18 -10.28
N TRP A 382 11.45 -1.58 -11.08
CA TRP A 382 10.79 -2.88 -10.99
C TRP A 382 10.54 -3.47 -12.38
N GLU A 383 10.46 -4.77 -12.43
CA GLU A 383 9.92 -5.50 -13.57
C GLU A 383 8.40 -5.64 -13.39
N LYS A 384 7.65 -5.48 -14.47
CA LYS A 384 6.18 -5.68 -14.46
C LYS A 384 5.85 -7.15 -14.17
N ALA A 385 4.76 -7.41 -13.47
CA ALA A 385 4.21 -8.74 -13.33
C ALA A 385 3.30 -8.99 -14.54
N GLU A 386 3.64 -9.94 -15.41
CA GLU A 386 2.88 -10.23 -16.63
C GLU A 386 1.46 -10.68 -16.33
N SER A 387 1.23 -11.40 -15.23
CA SER A 387 -0.08 -11.90 -14.82
C SER A 387 -1.10 -10.81 -14.44
N THR A 388 -0.69 -9.55 -14.35
CA THR A 388 -1.58 -8.42 -13.99
C THR A 388 -1.94 -7.52 -15.19
N ARG A 389 -1.68 -7.98 -16.43
CA ARG A 389 -1.97 -7.26 -17.68
C ARG A 389 -3.05 -7.95 -18.51
#